data_cb29364ad53e404d3aab13b820087c45
#
_entry.id   cb29364ad53e404d3aab13b820087c45
#
_cell.length_a   1.000
_cell.length_b   1.000
_cell.length_c   1.000
_cell.angle_alpha   90.00
_cell.angle_beta   90.00
_cell.angle_gamma   90.00
#
_symmetry.space_group_name_H-M   'P 1'
#
loop_
_entity.id
_entity.type
_entity.pdbx_description
1 polymer ?
#
loop_
_entity_poly.entity_id
_entity_poly.type
_entity_poly.pdbx_seq_one_letter_code
_entity_poly.pdbx_strand_id
1 'polypeptide(L)'
;MGREAEVVAELIPQFERETGIAVEIQQIPWTAAHEKLLTAFAAEALPDVCQLGNTWIPEFAALGTLEPLQPYVDASAVVDEDDYFPGIWDTSVVDGHLVGVPWYVDTRLLFYRKDLLRQAGVERPPATWAEWERAMAAIKRQAGPGRYAILMPLNEFEQQLSFALQQDDPLLREHDNRGNFQSPGFRRALAFYANMFEQGWAPKMSETQISNVWDEFFNGLYVFYLSGPWNIREFRKRQPAALEGQWGTMPLPGPDGPGAGIAGGTSLVLFRDSRRKERAWKLVEFLSRPDIQQRFHAMIGDLPPRRSAWEHPSLADDELSRAFRDQLERVRPTPKVLEWERIVQEMRIATERVVRGGQPQDRALRELDARVDAILEKRRWMYERDRAAQADAAGARP
;
A
#
# COMPACT_ATOMS: atom_id res chain seq x y z
N MET A 1 -11.94 9.26 3.08
CA MET A 1 -11.91 9.94 1.76
C MET A 1 -12.71 9.08 0.79
N GLY A 2 -13.06 9.59 -0.39
CA GLY A 2 -13.82 8.77 -1.33
C GLY A 2 -15.11 8.19 -0.74
N ARG A 3 -15.42 6.93 -1.08
CA ARG A 3 -16.59 6.22 -0.60
C ARG A 3 -16.56 5.88 0.90
N GLU A 4 -15.39 5.83 1.50
CA GLU A 4 -15.20 5.56 2.94
C GLU A 4 -15.94 6.58 3.80
N ALA A 5 -16.01 7.85 3.37
CA ALA A 5 -16.75 8.88 4.08
C ALA A 5 -18.26 8.61 4.11
N GLU A 6 -18.82 8.07 3.00
CA GLU A 6 -20.24 7.68 2.92
C GLU A 6 -20.55 6.55 3.90
N VAL A 7 -19.67 5.54 3.95
CA VAL A 7 -19.82 4.38 4.85
C VAL A 7 -19.66 4.79 6.31
N VAL A 8 -18.69 5.66 6.63
CA VAL A 8 -18.54 6.21 7.99
C VAL A 8 -19.79 6.98 8.41
N ALA A 9 -20.41 7.74 7.50
CA ALA A 9 -21.65 8.46 7.79
C ALA A 9 -22.80 7.54 8.26
N GLU A 10 -22.81 6.27 7.81
CA GLU A 10 -23.77 5.28 8.29
C GLU A 10 -23.43 4.70 9.68
N LEU A 11 -22.17 4.78 10.10
CA LEU A 11 -21.70 4.32 11.41
C LEU A 11 -21.81 5.41 12.50
N ILE A 12 -21.65 6.69 12.13
CA ILE A 12 -21.62 7.83 13.06
C ILE A 12 -22.87 7.94 13.95
N PRO A 13 -24.12 7.68 13.52
CA PRO A 13 -25.26 7.73 14.40
C PRO A 13 -25.17 6.81 15.61
N GLN A 14 -24.44 5.68 15.52
CA GLN A 14 -24.17 4.83 16.67
C GLN A 14 -23.19 5.51 17.63
N PHE A 15 -22.08 6.05 17.12
CA PHE A 15 -21.11 6.79 17.91
C PHE A 15 -21.74 7.96 18.69
N GLU A 16 -22.59 8.76 18.00
CA GLU A 16 -23.27 9.90 18.60
C GLU A 16 -24.23 9.48 19.73
N ARG A 17 -24.95 8.36 19.54
CA ARG A 17 -25.79 7.80 20.62
C ARG A 17 -25.02 7.31 21.82
N GLU A 18 -23.86 6.66 21.57
CA GLU A 18 -23.04 6.08 22.64
C GLU A 18 -22.29 7.15 23.44
N THR A 19 -21.88 8.25 22.78
CA THR A 19 -20.95 9.23 23.37
C THR A 19 -21.54 10.61 23.59
N GLY A 20 -22.64 10.95 22.93
CA GLY A 20 -23.20 12.31 22.89
C GLY A 20 -22.35 13.32 22.11
N ILE A 21 -21.35 12.85 21.33
CA ILE A 21 -20.44 13.70 20.56
C ILE A 21 -20.95 13.75 19.12
N ALA A 22 -21.30 14.93 18.63
CA ALA A 22 -21.67 15.15 17.23
C ALA A 22 -20.41 15.16 16.33
N VAL A 23 -20.54 14.57 15.14
CA VAL A 23 -19.45 14.48 14.14
C VAL A 23 -19.90 15.08 12.82
N GLU A 24 -19.12 16.02 12.31
CA GLU A 24 -19.27 16.56 10.96
C GLU A 24 -18.25 15.90 10.03
N ILE A 25 -18.73 15.23 8.98
CA ILE A 25 -17.90 14.53 8.01
C ILE A 25 -17.70 15.40 6.77
N GLN A 26 -16.43 15.61 6.41
CA GLN A 26 -16.04 16.23 5.16
C GLN A 26 -15.50 15.18 4.19
N GLN A 27 -16.17 14.97 3.08
CA GLN A 27 -15.74 14.06 2.03
C GLN A 27 -14.79 14.76 1.07
N ILE A 28 -13.62 14.18 0.86
CA ILE A 28 -12.63 14.67 -0.09
C ILE A 28 -12.26 13.53 -1.06
N PRO A 29 -12.33 13.72 -2.40
CA PRO A 29 -11.85 12.72 -3.34
C PRO A 29 -10.36 12.44 -3.17
N TRP A 30 -9.95 11.19 -3.27
CA TRP A 30 -8.55 10.78 -3.14
C TRP A 30 -7.60 11.57 -4.04
N THR A 31 -8.00 11.81 -5.29
CA THR A 31 -7.22 12.55 -6.29
C THR A 31 -6.91 14.02 -5.92
N ALA A 32 -7.65 14.58 -4.96
CA ALA A 32 -7.49 15.97 -4.51
C ALA A 32 -7.14 16.07 -3.02
N ALA A 33 -7.14 14.95 -2.30
CA ALA A 33 -7.07 14.95 -0.84
C ALA A 33 -5.73 15.47 -0.31
N HIS A 34 -4.62 15.02 -0.88
CA HIS A 34 -3.28 15.44 -0.47
C HIS A 34 -3.09 16.95 -0.58
N GLU A 35 -3.38 17.53 -1.75
CA GLU A 35 -3.25 18.98 -1.98
C GLU A 35 -4.20 19.79 -1.10
N LYS A 36 -5.44 19.30 -0.91
CA LYS A 36 -6.42 19.99 -0.05
C LYS A 36 -5.98 20.00 1.41
N LEU A 37 -5.40 18.93 1.91
CA LEU A 37 -4.89 18.86 3.28
C LEU A 37 -3.69 19.79 3.48
N LEU A 38 -2.76 19.87 2.53
CA LEU A 38 -1.65 20.84 2.56
C LEU A 38 -2.16 22.28 2.52
N THR A 39 -3.19 22.55 1.73
CA THR A 39 -3.84 23.88 1.69
C THR A 39 -4.53 24.20 3.00
N ALA A 40 -5.24 23.23 3.61
CA ALA A 40 -5.89 23.39 4.90
C ALA A 40 -4.86 23.60 6.03
N PHE A 41 -3.71 22.94 5.97
CA PHE A 41 -2.60 23.20 6.86
C PHE A 41 -2.10 24.66 6.75
N ALA A 42 -1.83 25.13 5.55
CA ALA A 42 -1.38 26.50 5.32
C ALA A 42 -2.41 27.58 5.75
N ALA A 43 -3.69 27.20 5.77
CA ALA A 43 -4.82 28.05 6.21
C ALA A 43 -5.18 27.88 7.70
N GLU A 44 -4.43 27.08 8.47
CA GLU A 44 -4.75 26.72 9.87
C GLU A 44 -6.18 26.17 10.05
N ALA A 45 -6.65 25.41 9.08
CA ALA A 45 -8.03 24.90 8.98
C ALA A 45 -8.09 23.36 8.88
N LEU A 46 -7.13 22.66 9.49
CA LEU A 46 -7.14 21.20 9.55
C LEU A 46 -8.30 20.69 10.44
N PRO A 47 -8.90 19.52 10.11
CA PRO A 47 -9.95 18.92 10.94
C PRO A 47 -9.41 18.39 12.27
N ASP A 48 -10.29 17.94 13.17
CA ASP A 48 -9.86 17.29 14.43
C ASP A 48 -9.25 15.91 14.17
N VAL A 49 -9.87 15.11 13.26
CA VAL A 49 -9.44 13.77 12.84
C VAL A 49 -9.38 13.73 11.31
N CYS A 50 -8.42 13.02 10.78
CA CYS A 50 -8.35 12.76 9.34
C CYS A 50 -7.94 11.31 9.07
N GLN A 51 -8.43 10.77 7.96
CA GLN A 51 -7.88 9.60 7.30
C GLN A 51 -6.69 10.05 6.45
N LEU A 52 -5.50 9.54 6.73
CA LEU A 52 -4.31 9.76 5.90
C LEU A 52 -3.86 8.45 5.23
N GLY A 53 -3.49 8.54 3.95
CA GLY A 53 -2.74 7.45 3.32
C GLY A 53 -1.40 7.22 4.03
N ASN A 54 -1.01 5.97 4.18
CA ASN A 54 0.21 5.61 4.93
C ASN A 54 1.46 6.32 4.40
N THR A 55 1.56 6.55 3.11
CA THR A 55 2.71 7.24 2.49
C THR A 55 2.73 8.75 2.76
N TRP A 56 1.62 9.34 3.20
CA TRP A 56 1.52 10.78 3.53
C TRP A 56 1.88 11.07 4.98
N ILE A 57 1.79 10.08 5.86
CA ILE A 57 2.06 10.25 7.30
C ILE A 57 3.42 10.87 7.58
N PRO A 58 4.53 10.45 6.94
CA PRO A 58 5.84 11.07 7.17
C PRO A 58 5.88 12.56 6.82
N GLU A 59 5.18 12.98 5.78
CA GLU A 59 5.12 14.39 5.39
C GLU A 59 4.39 15.23 6.44
N PHE A 60 3.19 14.81 6.85
CA PHE A 60 2.43 15.53 7.87
C PHE A 60 3.09 15.48 9.26
N ALA A 61 3.82 14.43 9.58
CA ALA A 61 4.66 14.36 10.78
C ALA A 61 5.82 15.36 10.71
N ALA A 62 6.53 15.47 9.57
CA ALA A 62 7.61 16.42 9.36
C ALA A 62 7.14 17.89 9.38
N LEU A 63 5.88 18.15 8.98
CA LEU A 63 5.23 19.46 9.13
C LEU A 63 4.86 19.78 10.58
N GLY A 64 5.02 18.83 11.51
CA GLY A 64 4.70 18.98 12.93
C GLY A 64 3.21 19.05 13.24
N THR A 65 2.35 18.62 12.31
CA THR A 65 0.88 18.76 12.42
C THR A 65 0.21 17.63 13.18
N LEU A 66 0.86 16.47 13.29
CA LEU A 66 0.28 15.28 13.88
C LEU A 66 0.50 15.24 15.41
N GLU A 67 -0.53 14.83 16.12
CA GLU A 67 -0.47 14.59 17.56
C GLU A 67 0.22 13.24 17.83
N PRO A 68 1.18 13.17 18.78
CA PRO A 68 1.71 11.90 19.26
C PRO A 68 0.62 11.10 19.97
N LEU A 69 0.36 9.87 19.53
CA LEU A 69 -0.78 9.08 20.00
C LEU A 69 -0.43 8.04 21.08
N GLN A 70 0.85 7.81 21.39
CA GLN A 70 1.24 6.81 22.38
C GLN A 70 0.52 6.99 23.74
N PRO A 71 0.41 8.20 24.33
CA PRO A 71 -0.29 8.38 25.60
C PRO A 71 -1.77 8.00 25.52
N TYR A 72 -2.40 8.18 24.36
CA TYR A 72 -3.80 7.80 24.15
C TYR A 72 -3.95 6.29 24.03
N VAL A 73 -3.03 5.63 23.33
CA VAL A 73 -3.00 4.17 23.18
C VAL A 73 -2.75 3.50 24.52
N ASP A 74 -1.79 3.97 25.31
CA ASP A 74 -1.46 3.43 26.63
C ASP A 74 -2.65 3.49 27.60
N ALA A 75 -3.55 4.48 27.43
CA ALA A 75 -4.76 4.64 28.22
C ALA A 75 -6.00 3.97 27.62
N SER A 76 -5.90 3.42 26.42
CA SER A 76 -7.04 2.86 25.69
C SER A 76 -7.31 1.42 26.08
N ALA A 77 -8.59 1.08 26.25
CA ALA A 77 -9.03 -0.31 26.37
C ALA A 77 -9.42 -0.91 24.99
N VAL A 78 -9.35 -0.12 23.93
CA VAL A 78 -9.80 -0.51 22.58
C VAL A 78 -8.64 -0.67 21.63
N VAL A 79 -7.71 0.28 21.59
CA VAL A 79 -6.56 0.25 20.69
C VAL A 79 -5.41 -0.44 21.39
N ASP A 80 -5.01 -1.60 20.88
CA ASP A 80 -3.92 -2.43 21.39
C ASP A 80 -2.99 -2.74 20.23
N GLU A 81 -1.72 -2.33 20.32
CA GLU A 81 -0.71 -2.52 19.28
C GLU A 81 -0.53 -3.99 18.90
N ASP A 82 -0.54 -4.88 19.88
CA ASP A 82 -0.32 -6.33 19.68
C ASP A 82 -1.39 -6.98 18.81
N ASP A 83 -2.58 -6.36 18.70
CA ASP A 83 -3.67 -6.83 17.85
C ASP A 83 -3.50 -6.41 16.37
N TYR A 84 -2.61 -5.47 16.07
CA TYR A 84 -2.37 -5.04 14.69
C TYR A 84 -1.29 -5.89 14.00
N PHE A 85 -1.33 -5.94 12.67
CA PHE A 85 -0.21 -6.48 11.89
C PHE A 85 1.00 -5.56 12.04
N PRO A 86 2.18 -6.07 12.47
CA PRO A 86 3.32 -5.22 12.82
C PRO A 86 3.78 -4.29 11.69
N GLY A 87 3.86 -4.81 10.45
CA GLY A 87 4.25 -4.00 9.29
C GLY A 87 3.23 -2.90 8.95
N ILE A 88 1.96 -3.07 9.34
CA ILE A 88 0.92 -2.05 9.16
C ILE A 88 0.99 -1.03 10.28
N TRP A 89 1.14 -1.47 11.55
CA TRP A 89 1.33 -0.55 12.68
C TRP A 89 2.54 0.35 12.48
N ASP A 90 3.65 -0.23 12.04
CA ASP A 90 4.90 0.50 11.78
C ASP A 90 4.73 1.64 10.77
N THR A 91 3.77 1.57 9.82
CA THR A 91 3.52 2.70 8.89
C THR A 91 3.12 3.99 9.59
N SER A 92 2.62 3.91 10.80
CA SER A 92 2.16 5.05 11.62
C SER A 92 3.20 5.51 12.65
N VAL A 93 4.36 4.85 12.72
CA VAL A 93 5.48 5.23 13.60
C VAL A 93 6.51 5.99 12.79
N VAL A 94 6.71 7.27 13.08
CA VAL A 94 7.67 8.16 12.42
C VAL A 94 8.66 8.67 13.46
N ASP A 95 9.96 8.51 13.22
CA ASP A 95 11.03 8.91 14.14
C ASP A 95 10.82 8.40 15.58
N GLY A 96 10.30 7.17 15.71
CA GLY A 96 10.01 6.53 16.99
C GLY A 96 8.73 7.02 17.69
N HIS A 97 7.93 7.85 17.05
CA HIS A 97 6.65 8.36 17.58
C HIS A 97 5.46 7.79 16.82
N LEU A 98 4.51 7.24 17.55
CA LEU A 98 3.22 6.84 16.99
C LEU A 98 2.39 8.10 16.70
N VAL A 99 1.97 8.30 15.45
CA VAL A 99 1.24 9.49 15.01
C VAL A 99 -0.07 9.17 14.27
N GLY A 100 -0.43 7.90 14.18
CA GLY A 100 -1.67 7.43 13.56
C GLY A 100 -2.09 6.07 14.12
N VAL A 101 -3.36 5.72 13.98
CA VAL A 101 -3.88 4.38 14.26
C VAL A 101 -4.34 3.77 12.93
N PRO A 102 -3.78 2.64 12.49
CA PRO A 102 -4.19 2.01 11.24
C PRO A 102 -5.70 1.74 11.23
N TRP A 103 -6.36 2.06 10.13
CA TRP A 103 -7.82 2.00 10.02
C TRP A 103 -8.31 0.93 9.05
N TYR A 104 -7.72 0.87 7.86
CA TYR A 104 -7.86 -0.26 6.94
C TYR A 104 -6.57 -0.50 6.18
N VAL A 105 -6.42 -1.71 5.63
CA VAL A 105 -5.21 -2.13 4.94
C VAL A 105 -5.45 -2.29 3.45
N ASP A 106 -4.44 -1.92 2.69
CA ASP A 106 -4.31 -2.10 1.26
C ASP A 106 -2.95 -2.73 0.97
N THR A 107 -2.93 -4.02 0.74
CA THR A 107 -1.74 -4.71 0.23
C THR A 107 -2.05 -5.33 -1.13
N ARG A 108 -1.02 -5.50 -1.93
CA ARG A 108 -1.16 -6.10 -3.26
C ARG A 108 -0.87 -7.59 -3.19
N LEU A 109 -1.69 -8.37 -3.92
CA LEU A 109 -1.49 -9.80 -4.14
C LEU A 109 -2.00 -10.21 -5.53
N LEU A 110 -2.01 -11.49 -5.84
CA LEU A 110 -2.47 -11.99 -7.12
C LEU A 110 -3.90 -12.53 -7.04
N PHE A 111 -4.77 -11.99 -7.88
CA PHE A 111 -5.97 -12.67 -8.33
C PHE A 111 -5.61 -13.58 -9.51
N TYR A 112 -6.17 -14.76 -9.59
CA TYR A 112 -5.84 -15.71 -10.68
C TYR A 112 -6.99 -16.57 -11.11
N ARG A 113 -6.98 -16.97 -12.40
CA ARG A 113 -7.94 -17.88 -13.01
C ARG A 113 -7.47 -19.33 -12.83
N LYS A 114 -8.12 -20.05 -11.93
CA LYS A 114 -7.81 -21.47 -11.59
C LYS A 114 -7.95 -22.38 -12.82
N ASP A 115 -8.98 -22.16 -13.61
CA ASP A 115 -9.26 -22.95 -14.83
C ASP A 115 -8.19 -22.73 -15.92
N LEU A 116 -7.81 -21.48 -16.19
CA LEU A 116 -6.80 -21.15 -17.19
C LEU A 116 -5.39 -21.59 -16.76
N LEU A 117 -5.11 -21.54 -15.46
CA LEU A 117 -3.86 -22.01 -14.89
C LEU A 117 -3.72 -23.54 -15.11
N ARG A 118 -4.78 -24.30 -14.79
CA ARG A 118 -4.82 -25.76 -15.06
C ARG A 118 -4.71 -26.10 -16.55
N GLN A 119 -5.39 -25.34 -17.41
CA GLN A 119 -5.28 -25.52 -18.87
C GLN A 119 -3.85 -25.34 -19.36
N ALA A 120 -3.08 -24.44 -18.71
CA ALA A 120 -1.66 -24.27 -19.02
C ALA A 120 -0.74 -25.34 -18.42
N GLY A 121 -1.29 -26.37 -17.77
CA GLY A 121 -0.54 -27.45 -17.13
C GLY A 121 0.09 -27.06 -15.81
N VAL A 122 -0.38 -25.98 -15.16
CA VAL A 122 0.08 -25.54 -13.86
C VAL A 122 -0.93 -25.97 -12.80
N GLU A 123 -0.58 -27.00 -12.05
CA GLU A 123 -1.50 -27.65 -11.11
C GLU A 123 -1.72 -26.88 -9.82
N ARG A 124 -0.70 -26.10 -9.40
CA ARG A 124 -0.73 -25.29 -8.18
C ARG A 124 -0.28 -23.85 -8.45
N PRO A 125 -0.80 -22.88 -7.67
CA PRO A 125 -0.30 -21.50 -7.74
C PRO A 125 1.20 -21.42 -7.45
N PRO A 126 1.97 -20.59 -8.20
CA PRO A 126 3.41 -20.42 -7.98
C PRO A 126 3.69 -19.71 -6.66
N ALA A 127 4.72 -20.16 -5.93
CA ALA A 127 5.16 -19.54 -4.68
C ALA A 127 6.47 -18.74 -4.84
N THR A 128 7.25 -19.04 -5.88
CA THR A 128 8.52 -18.35 -6.15
C THR A 128 8.48 -17.62 -7.49
N TRP A 129 9.37 -16.63 -7.67
CA TRP A 129 9.54 -15.94 -8.96
C TRP A 129 9.83 -16.93 -10.09
N ALA A 130 10.71 -17.88 -9.85
CA ALA A 130 11.04 -18.89 -10.87
C ALA A 130 9.85 -19.79 -11.25
N GLU A 131 9.02 -20.17 -10.28
CA GLU A 131 7.77 -20.90 -10.56
C GLU A 131 6.79 -20.03 -11.32
N TRP A 132 6.70 -18.75 -10.98
CA TRP A 132 5.78 -17.80 -11.61
C TRP A 132 6.18 -17.50 -13.05
N GLU A 133 7.47 -17.31 -13.34
CA GLU A 133 7.97 -17.18 -14.72
C GLU A 133 7.63 -18.42 -15.57
N ARG A 134 7.83 -19.62 -15.02
CA ARG A 134 7.46 -20.87 -15.73
C ARG A 134 5.94 -20.93 -16.00
N ALA A 135 5.13 -20.55 -15.02
CA ALA A 135 3.68 -20.49 -15.17
C ALA A 135 3.26 -19.46 -16.23
N MET A 136 3.79 -18.25 -16.19
CA MET A 136 3.51 -17.21 -17.19
C MET A 136 3.93 -17.62 -18.59
N ALA A 137 5.08 -18.25 -18.74
CA ALA A 137 5.54 -18.79 -20.02
C ALA A 137 4.62 -19.90 -20.55
N ALA A 138 4.15 -20.81 -19.67
CA ALA A 138 3.20 -21.86 -20.06
C ALA A 138 1.85 -21.26 -20.48
N ILE A 139 1.32 -20.32 -19.72
CA ILE A 139 0.08 -19.61 -20.05
C ILE A 139 0.22 -18.90 -21.41
N LYS A 140 1.30 -18.18 -21.64
CA LYS A 140 1.50 -17.43 -22.88
C LYS A 140 1.57 -18.33 -24.10
N ARG A 141 2.23 -19.49 -24.00
CA ARG A 141 2.27 -20.47 -25.11
C ARG A 141 0.88 -20.97 -25.50
N GLN A 142 -0.02 -21.14 -24.52
CA GLN A 142 -1.36 -21.66 -24.74
C GLN A 142 -2.38 -20.58 -25.13
N ALA A 143 -2.25 -19.39 -24.56
CA ALA A 143 -3.26 -18.33 -24.69
C ALA A 143 -3.38 -17.74 -26.11
N GLY A 144 -2.34 -17.87 -26.92
CA GLY A 144 -2.29 -17.32 -28.27
C GLY A 144 -2.10 -15.79 -28.34
N PRO A 145 -2.25 -15.21 -29.54
CA PRO A 145 -2.07 -13.77 -29.73
C PRO A 145 -3.18 -12.97 -29.02
N GLY A 146 -2.85 -11.77 -28.56
CA GLY A 146 -3.79 -10.84 -27.92
C GLY A 146 -4.19 -11.20 -26.49
N ARG A 147 -3.67 -12.28 -25.92
CA ARG A 147 -3.88 -12.67 -24.52
C ARG A 147 -2.57 -12.67 -23.73
N TYR A 148 -2.67 -12.47 -22.43
CA TYR A 148 -1.52 -12.23 -21.56
C TYR A 148 -1.56 -13.18 -20.34
N ALA A 149 -0.40 -13.41 -19.77
CA ALA A 149 -0.32 -14.19 -18.54
C ALA A 149 -0.70 -13.34 -17.32
N ILE A 150 -0.31 -12.07 -17.33
CA ILE A 150 -0.54 -11.15 -16.21
C ILE A 150 -0.93 -9.77 -16.69
N LEU A 151 -1.75 -9.09 -15.91
CA LEU A 151 -2.01 -7.66 -16.04
C LEU A 151 -1.29 -6.89 -14.92
N MET A 152 -0.46 -5.93 -15.34
CA MET A 152 0.20 -4.94 -14.48
C MET A 152 0.19 -3.59 -15.20
N PRO A 153 -0.71 -2.66 -14.84
CA PRO A 153 -0.78 -1.34 -15.48
C PRO A 153 0.50 -0.52 -15.25
N LEU A 154 1.05 0.08 -16.33
CA LEU A 154 2.31 0.83 -16.26
C LEU A 154 2.24 2.15 -15.49
N ASN A 155 1.04 2.66 -15.26
CA ASN A 155 0.81 3.90 -14.52
C ASN A 155 0.70 3.70 -13.00
N GLU A 156 0.76 2.47 -12.51
CA GLU A 156 0.81 2.13 -11.09
C GLU A 156 2.26 1.82 -10.67
N PHE A 157 2.63 2.17 -9.46
CA PHE A 157 3.99 1.93 -8.92
C PHE A 157 4.05 0.78 -7.92
N GLU A 158 2.93 0.37 -7.39
CA GLU A 158 2.84 -0.60 -6.28
C GLU A 158 3.34 -1.98 -6.69
N GLN A 159 3.16 -2.37 -7.95
CA GLN A 159 3.61 -3.67 -8.44
C GLN A 159 5.14 -3.78 -8.43
N GLN A 160 5.81 -2.83 -9.08
CA GLN A 160 7.27 -2.78 -9.12
C GLN A 160 7.88 -2.54 -7.74
N LEU A 161 7.22 -1.71 -6.93
CA LEU A 161 7.64 -1.45 -5.55
C LEU A 161 7.53 -2.71 -4.69
N SER A 162 6.45 -3.49 -4.84
CA SER A 162 6.30 -4.76 -4.12
C SER A 162 7.47 -5.71 -4.41
N PHE A 163 7.93 -5.82 -5.66
CA PHE A 163 9.09 -6.65 -6.00
C PHE A 163 10.40 -6.10 -5.44
N ALA A 164 10.55 -4.78 -5.40
CA ALA A 164 11.70 -4.15 -4.78
C ALA A 164 11.75 -4.38 -3.26
N LEU A 165 10.59 -4.29 -2.59
CA LEU A 165 10.48 -4.57 -1.15
C LEU A 165 10.72 -6.03 -0.78
N GLN A 166 10.71 -6.96 -1.73
CA GLN A 166 11.09 -8.37 -1.52
C GLN A 166 12.61 -8.58 -1.47
N GLN A 167 13.40 -7.56 -1.77
CA GLN A 167 14.85 -7.62 -1.70
C GLN A 167 15.33 -7.15 -0.32
N ASP A 168 16.59 -7.51 0.01
CA ASP A 168 17.19 -7.12 1.29
C ASP A 168 17.81 -5.72 1.25
N ASP A 169 18.11 -5.23 0.04
CA ASP A 169 18.66 -3.88 -0.12
C ASP A 169 17.59 -2.80 0.15
N PRO A 170 17.85 -1.81 1.00
CA PRO A 170 16.93 -0.69 1.21
C PRO A 170 16.85 0.18 -0.05
N LEU A 171 15.70 0.82 -0.27
CA LEU A 171 15.47 1.73 -1.41
C LEU A 171 16.23 3.05 -1.29
N LEU A 172 16.48 3.48 -0.07
CA LEU A 172 17.30 4.65 0.26
C LEU A 172 18.47 4.21 1.16
N ARG A 173 19.57 4.93 1.13
CA ARG A 173 20.79 4.67 1.91
C ARG A 173 21.26 5.93 2.67
N GLU A 174 22.28 5.77 3.50
CA GLU A 174 22.86 6.87 4.29
C GLU A 174 21.80 7.57 5.16
N HIS A 175 21.06 6.79 5.97
CA HIS A 175 19.96 7.30 6.80
C HIS A 175 18.84 7.96 5.97
N ASP A 176 18.46 7.35 4.88
CA ASP A 176 17.43 7.80 3.95
C ASP A 176 17.74 9.18 3.29
N ASN A 177 19.02 9.49 3.12
CA ASN A 177 19.46 10.75 2.51
C ASN A 177 19.93 10.61 1.06
N ARG A 178 19.98 9.39 0.52
CA ARG A 178 20.38 9.11 -0.87
C ARG A 178 19.58 7.98 -1.47
N GLY A 179 19.41 8.02 -2.79
CA GLY A 179 18.87 6.90 -3.57
C GLY A 179 19.77 5.66 -3.52
N ASN A 180 19.16 4.47 -3.62
CA ASN A 180 19.85 3.19 -3.66
C ASN A 180 19.30 2.27 -4.76
N PHE A 181 18.81 2.87 -5.83
CA PHE A 181 18.15 2.15 -6.94
C PHE A 181 19.14 1.42 -7.86
N GLN A 182 20.44 1.67 -7.72
CA GLN A 182 21.47 0.88 -8.38
C GLN A 182 21.89 -0.36 -7.57
N SER A 183 21.30 -0.62 -6.40
CA SER A 183 21.59 -1.81 -5.60
C SER A 183 21.34 -3.11 -6.36
N PRO A 184 22.04 -4.19 -6.04
CA PRO A 184 21.81 -5.49 -6.66
C PRO A 184 20.37 -5.98 -6.55
N GLY A 185 19.71 -5.76 -5.39
CA GLY A 185 18.34 -6.14 -5.16
C GLY A 185 17.36 -5.37 -6.03
N PHE A 186 17.45 -4.03 -6.09
CA PHE A 186 16.56 -3.26 -6.95
C PHE A 186 16.76 -3.60 -8.43
N ARG A 187 18.00 -3.82 -8.86
CA ARG A 187 18.30 -4.27 -10.23
C ARG A 187 17.62 -5.60 -10.57
N ARG A 188 17.66 -6.57 -9.64
CA ARG A 188 16.97 -7.87 -9.82
C ARG A 188 15.46 -7.69 -9.89
N ALA A 189 14.88 -6.87 -9.00
CA ALA A 189 13.45 -6.60 -8.97
C ALA A 189 12.98 -5.93 -10.27
N LEU A 190 13.71 -4.93 -10.76
CA LEU A 190 13.38 -4.26 -12.03
C LEU A 190 13.56 -5.19 -13.23
N ALA A 191 14.61 -6.01 -13.25
CA ALA A 191 14.82 -6.99 -14.31
C ALA A 191 13.68 -8.02 -14.35
N PHE A 192 13.26 -8.54 -13.20
CA PHE A 192 12.12 -9.45 -13.08
C PHE A 192 10.81 -8.80 -13.59
N TYR A 193 10.54 -7.58 -13.18
CA TYR A 193 9.38 -6.81 -13.64
C TYR A 193 9.42 -6.56 -15.14
N ALA A 194 10.55 -6.05 -15.67
CA ALA A 194 10.70 -5.73 -17.08
C ALA A 194 10.61 -6.98 -17.98
N ASN A 195 11.15 -8.11 -17.52
CA ASN A 195 11.11 -9.39 -18.26
C ASN A 195 9.66 -9.81 -18.59
N MET A 196 8.69 -9.56 -17.72
CA MET A 196 7.28 -9.89 -17.97
C MET A 196 6.73 -9.19 -19.22
N PHE A 197 7.18 -7.97 -19.47
CA PHE A 197 6.80 -7.19 -20.68
C PHE A 197 7.64 -7.56 -21.89
N GLU A 198 8.91 -7.85 -21.72
CA GLU A 198 9.81 -8.28 -22.80
C GLU A 198 9.40 -9.63 -23.39
N GLN A 199 8.98 -10.57 -22.53
CA GLN A 199 8.47 -11.88 -22.93
C GLN A 199 7.01 -11.80 -23.46
N GLY A 200 6.39 -10.62 -23.44
CA GLY A 200 4.99 -10.45 -23.84
C GLY A 200 3.99 -11.16 -22.90
N TRP A 201 4.40 -11.45 -21.66
CA TRP A 201 3.49 -11.99 -20.63
C TRP A 201 2.55 -10.94 -20.08
N ALA A 202 2.99 -9.68 -20.02
CA ALA A 202 2.19 -8.52 -19.66
C ALA A 202 2.03 -7.54 -20.82
N PRO A 203 0.86 -6.87 -20.98
CA PRO A 203 0.68 -5.81 -21.96
C PRO A 203 1.38 -4.51 -21.51
N LYS A 204 2.01 -3.79 -22.45
CA LYS A 204 2.60 -2.45 -22.19
C LYS A 204 1.50 -1.36 -22.19
N MET A 205 0.51 -1.50 -21.33
CA MET A 205 -0.69 -0.65 -21.28
C MET A 205 -0.82 0.03 -19.90
N SER A 206 -1.47 1.19 -19.88
CA SER A 206 -1.97 1.81 -18.65
C SER A 206 -3.37 1.30 -18.32
N GLU A 207 -3.81 1.47 -17.08
CA GLU A 207 -5.16 1.10 -16.65
C GLU A 207 -6.25 1.77 -17.52
N THR A 208 -6.05 3.02 -17.89
CA THR A 208 -6.99 3.78 -18.74
C THR A 208 -7.15 3.24 -20.16
N GLN A 209 -6.22 2.39 -20.60
CA GLN A 209 -6.27 1.73 -21.91
C GLN A 209 -7.03 0.39 -21.89
N ILE A 210 -7.45 -0.05 -20.70
CA ILE A 210 -8.23 -1.27 -20.51
C ILE A 210 -9.66 -0.85 -20.20
N SER A 211 -10.59 -1.26 -21.05
CA SER A 211 -11.98 -0.80 -20.95
C SER A 211 -12.67 -1.20 -19.65
N ASN A 212 -12.42 -2.42 -19.17
CA ASN A 212 -12.95 -2.94 -17.92
C ASN A 212 -12.08 -4.12 -17.46
N VAL A 213 -11.24 -3.88 -16.46
CA VAL A 213 -10.30 -4.90 -15.96
C VAL A 213 -11.01 -6.17 -15.45
N TRP A 214 -12.17 -6.04 -14.84
CA TRP A 214 -12.88 -7.21 -14.27
C TRP A 214 -13.52 -8.08 -15.35
N ASP A 215 -14.18 -7.46 -16.35
CA ASP A 215 -14.78 -8.19 -17.47
C ASP A 215 -13.69 -8.86 -18.32
N GLU A 216 -12.56 -8.18 -18.54
CA GLU A 216 -11.42 -8.72 -19.26
C GLU A 216 -10.74 -9.89 -18.53
N PHE A 217 -10.76 -9.90 -17.21
CA PHE A 217 -10.32 -11.05 -16.42
C PHE A 217 -11.21 -12.27 -16.68
N PHE A 218 -12.52 -12.09 -16.67
CA PHE A 218 -13.44 -13.20 -16.93
C PHE A 218 -13.47 -13.63 -18.41
N ASN A 219 -13.21 -12.73 -19.34
CA ASN A 219 -13.00 -13.01 -20.76
C ASN A 219 -11.68 -13.73 -21.05
N GLY A 220 -10.79 -13.84 -20.06
CA GLY A 220 -9.50 -14.52 -20.19
C GLY A 220 -8.46 -13.72 -20.98
N LEU A 221 -8.55 -12.38 -20.98
CA LEU A 221 -7.50 -11.53 -21.54
C LEU A 221 -6.18 -11.75 -20.80
N TYR A 222 -6.25 -11.99 -19.52
CA TYR A 222 -5.12 -12.31 -18.64
C TYR A 222 -5.52 -13.31 -17.56
N VAL A 223 -4.53 -14.02 -17.00
CA VAL A 223 -4.72 -15.08 -16.00
C VAL A 223 -4.42 -14.62 -14.60
N PHE A 224 -3.35 -13.82 -14.42
CA PHE A 224 -2.99 -13.19 -13.17
C PHE A 224 -3.31 -11.69 -13.20
N TYR A 225 -3.80 -11.17 -12.08
CA TYR A 225 -3.98 -9.74 -11.86
C TYR A 225 -3.41 -9.34 -10.51
N LEU A 226 -2.39 -8.48 -10.53
CA LEU A 226 -1.74 -7.98 -9.33
C LEU A 226 -2.49 -6.72 -8.87
N SER A 227 -3.26 -6.83 -7.79
CA SER A 227 -4.09 -5.72 -7.30
C SER A 227 -4.50 -5.89 -5.82
N GLY A 228 -5.36 -5.01 -5.32
CA GLY A 228 -5.75 -4.90 -3.93
C GLY A 228 -7.12 -5.54 -3.59
N PRO A 229 -7.51 -5.53 -2.29
CA PRO A 229 -8.65 -6.27 -1.76
C PRO A 229 -10.02 -5.82 -2.28
N TRP A 230 -10.19 -4.56 -2.67
CA TRP A 230 -11.46 -4.05 -3.23
C TRP A 230 -11.94 -4.84 -4.45
N ASN A 231 -11.03 -5.52 -5.14
CA ASN A 231 -11.37 -6.34 -6.30
C ASN A 231 -12.16 -7.60 -5.95
N ILE A 232 -12.08 -8.13 -4.72
CA ILE A 232 -12.88 -9.31 -4.31
C ILE A 232 -14.36 -9.02 -4.54
N ARG A 233 -14.84 -7.87 -4.08
CA ARG A 233 -16.24 -7.46 -4.23
C ARG A 233 -16.61 -7.26 -5.69
N GLU A 234 -15.79 -6.58 -6.48
CA GLU A 234 -16.05 -6.31 -7.89
C GLU A 234 -16.06 -7.60 -8.71
N PHE A 235 -15.13 -8.51 -8.46
CA PHE A 235 -15.10 -9.82 -9.10
C PHE A 235 -16.35 -10.66 -8.72
N ARG A 236 -16.72 -10.72 -7.45
CA ARG A 236 -17.93 -11.43 -7.02
C ARG A 236 -19.20 -10.90 -7.70
N LYS A 237 -19.32 -9.59 -7.81
CA LYS A 237 -20.47 -8.94 -8.43
C LYS A 237 -20.58 -9.21 -9.93
N ARG A 238 -19.44 -9.37 -10.62
CA ARG A 238 -19.35 -9.48 -12.09
C ARG A 238 -19.12 -10.90 -12.58
N GLN A 239 -18.83 -11.81 -11.67
CA GLN A 239 -18.52 -13.19 -11.98
C GLN A 239 -19.64 -13.85 -12.78
N PRO A 240 -19.37 -14.41 -13.99
CA PRO A 240 -20.32 -15.27 -14.69
C PRO A 240 -20.58 -16.54 -13.88
N ALA A 241 -21.83 -17.04 -13.88
CA ALA A 241 -22.19 -18.26 -13.15
C ALA A 241 -21.32 -19.47 -13.55
N ALA A 242 -20.93 -19.58 -14.82
CA ALA A 242 -20.07 -20.66 -15.32
C ALA A 242 -18.62 -20.60 -14.76
N LEU A 243 -18.22 -19.48 -14.17
CA LEU A 243 -16.87 -19.28 -13.60
C LEU A 243 -16.88 -19.24 -12.08
N GLU A 244 -17.98 -19.62 -11.45
CA GLU A 244 -18.03 -19.76 -10.00
C GLU A 244 -16.99 -20.77 -9.51
N GLY A 245 -16.18 -20.36 -8.51
CA GLY A 245 -15.06 -21.15 -7.99
C GLY A 245 -13.86 -21.32 -8.93
N GLN A 246 -13.88 -20.75 -10.15
CA GLN A 246 -12.80 -20.89 -11.13
C GLN A 246 -11.74 -19.78 -11.03
N TRP A 247 -11.80 -18.95 -10.03
CA TRP A 247 -10.78 -17.96 -9.72
C TRP A 247 -10.46 -17.95 -8.23
N GLY A 248 -9.42 -17.25 -7.83
CA GLY A 248 -9.00 -17.14 -6.45
C GLY A 248 -7.97 -16.08 -6.24
N THR A 249 -7.49 -15.98 -5.02
CA THR A 249 -6.41 -15.11 -4.59
C THR A 249 -5.23 -15.94 -4.09
N MET A 250 -4.02 -15.40 -4.20
CA MET A 250 -2.81 -16.03 -3.69
C MET A 250 -1.81 -14.97 -3.26
N PRO A 251 -0.98 -15.22 -2.22
CA PRO A 251 0.11 -14.34 -1.86
C PRO A 251 1.06 -14.07 -3.03
N LEU A 252 1.75 -12.94 -3.02
CA LEU A 252 2.77 -12.63 -4.01
C LEU A 252 3.88 -13.68 -3.96
N PRO A 253 4.26 -14.27 -5.10
CA PRO A 253 5.51 -15.04 -5.17
C PRO A 253 6.70 -14.13 -4.86
N GLY A 254 7.67 -14.67 -4.16
CA GLY A 254 8.93 -13.98 -3.88
C GLY A 254 10.13 -14.71 -4.50
N PRO A 255 11.35 -14.24 -4.27
CA PRO A 255 12.55 -14.89 -4.81
C PRO A 255 12.64 -16.37 -4.47
N ASP A 256 12.43 -16.75 -3.19
CA ASP A 256 12.66 -18.09 -2.67
C ASP A 256 11.43 -18.70 -1.96
N GLY A 257 10.27 -18.04 -2.01
CA GLY A 257 9.01 -18.46 -1.37
C GLY A 257 7.98 -17.33 -1.48
N PRO A 258 6.90 -17.34 -0.68
CA PRO A 258 5.93 -16.25 -0.65
C PRO A 258 6.63 -14.93 -0.30
N GLY A 259 6.47 -13.93 -1.15
CA GLY A 259 7.16 -12.65 -1.08
C GLY A 259 6.48 -11.64 -0.16
N ALA A 260 7.23 -10.61 0.20
CA ALA A 260 6.67 -9.45 0.87
C ALA A 260 5.76 -8.66 -0.09
N GLY A 261 4.73 -8.01 0.47
CA GLY A 261 3.92 -7.01 -0.21
C GLY A 261 4.17 -5.62 0.37
N ILE A 262 3.57 -4.60 -0.23
CA ILE A 262 3.57 -3.25 0.32
C ILE A 262 2.65 -3.18 1.55
N ALA A 263 3.10 -2.52 2.60
CA ALA A 263 2.27 -2.14 3.75
C ALA A 263 1.50 -0.87 3.39
N GLY A 264 0.42 -1.04 2.64
CA GLY A 264 -0.46 0.04 2.22
C GLY A 264 -1.69 0.16 3.11
N GLY A 265 -2.48 1.20 2.86
CA GLY A 265 -3.72 1.49 3.55
C GLY A 265 -3.76 2.90 4.11
N THR A 266 -4.55 3.09 5.14
CA THR A 266 -4.72 4.40 5.77
C THR A 266 -4.73 4.31 7.28
N SER A 267 -4.39 5.41 7.90
CA SER A 267 -4.48 5.57 9.35
C SER A 267 -5.35 6.75 9.72
N LEU A 268 -6.00 6.66 10.88
CA LEU A 268 -6.68 7.78 11.51
C LEU A 268 -5.64 8.57 12.30
N VAL A 269 -5.54 9.85 12.01
CA VAL A 269 -4.63 10.77 12.69
C VAL A 269 -5.42 11.86 13.42
N LEU A 270 -4.87 12.35 14.52
CA LEU A 270 -5.30 13.56 15.18
C LEU A 270 -4.38 14.71 14.81
N PHE A 271 -4.96 15.87 14.49
CA PHE A 271 -4.14 17.05 14.30
C PHE A 271 -3.82 17.76 15.63
N ARG A 272 -2.55 18.19 15.74
CA ARG A 272 -2.00 18.77 16.98
C ARG A 272 -2.74 20.02 17.44
N ASP A 273 -3.23 20.82 16.49
CA ASP A 273 -3.94 22.09 16.79
C ASP A 273 -5.41 21.91 17.15
N SER A 274 -5.93 20.67 17.10
CA SER A 274 -7.28 20.38 17.55
C SER A 274 -7.46 20.75 19.02
N ARG A 275 -8.53 21.47 19.30
CA ARG A 275 -8.97 21.81 20.68
C ARG A 275 -9.90 20.76 21.29
N ARG A 276 -10.17 19.67 20.55
CA ARG A 276 -11.14 18.61 20.89
C ARG A 276 -10.49 17.22 20.93
N LYS A 277 -9.19 17.12 21.21
CA LYS A 277 -8.40 15.89 21.10
C LYS A 277 -9.02 14.70 21.80
N GLU A 278 -9.51 14.87 23.05
CA GLU A 278 -10.17 13.80 23.81
C GLU A 278 -11.45 13.27 23.12
N ARG A 279 -12.22 14.18 22.52
CA ARG A 279 -13.42 13.80 21.76
C ARG A 279 -13.05 13.14 20.43
N ALA A 280 -12.03 13.65 19.77
CA ALA A 280 -11.47 13.11 18.55
C ALA A 280 -10.92 11.70 18.76
N TRP A 281 -10.21 11.47 19.87
CA TRP A 281 -9.71 10.15 20.25
C TRP A 281 -10.84 9.13 20.43
N LYS A 282 -11.94 9.50 21.08
CA LYS A 282 -13.12 8.61 21.19
C LYS A 282 -13.66 8.15 19.84
N LEU A 283 -13.59 9.02 18.81
CA LEU A 283 -13.97 8.62 17.47
C LEU A 283 -12.96 7.63 16.87
N VAL A 284 -11.66 7.84 17.08
CA VAL A 284 -10.61 6.89 16.66
C VAL A 284 -10.83 5.53 17.34
N GLU A 285 -11.06 5.50 18.66
CA GLU A 285 -11.38 4.25 19.38
C GLU A 285 -12.62 3.56 18.80
N PHE A 286 -13.70 4.31 18.59
CA PHE A 286 -14.93 3.74 18.03
C PHE A 286 -14.69 3.10 16.65
N LEU A 287 -14.03 3.80 15.74
CA LEU A 287 -13.71 3.31 14.40
C LEU A 287 -12.67 2.17 14.42
N SER A 288 -11.93 2.03 15.51
CA SER A 288 -10.94 0.96 15.71
C SER A 288 -11.50 -0.30 16.34
N ARG A 289 -12.76 -0.29 16.82
CA ARG A 289 -13.39 -1.46 17.40
C ARG A 289 -13.51 -2.59 16.36
N PRO A 290 -13.23 -3.86 16.72
CA PRO A 290 -13.31 -4.98 15.77
C PRO A 290 -14.69 -5.14 15.11
N ASP A 291 -15.78 -4.95 15.87
CA ASP A 291 -17.15 -5.01 15.36
C ASP A 291 -17.46 -3.89 14.36
N ILE A 292 -16.91 -2.70 14.57
CA ILE A 292 -17.07 -1.55 13.66
C ILE A 292 -16.21 -1.73 12.40
N GLN A 293 -14.97 -2.17 12.55
CA GLN A 293 -14.09 -2.47 11.39
C GLN A 293 -14.68 -3.58 10.52
N GLN A 294 -15.27 -4.60 11.11
CA GLN A 294 -15.94 -5.64 10.38
C GLN A 294 -17.18 -5.14 9.64
N ARG A 295 -18.01 -4.30 10.26
CA ARG A 295 -19.14 -3.67 9.57
C ARG A 295 -18.66 -2.78 8.44
N PHE A 296 -17.60 -2.00 8.66
CA PHE A 296 -16.98 -1.18 7.63
C PHE A 296 -16.51 -2.06 6.46
N HIS A 297 -15.80 -3.15 6.73
CA HIS A 297 -15.41 -4.13 5.70
C HIS A 297 -16.62 -4.67 4.92
N ALA A 298 -17.68 -5.09 5.59
CA ALA A 298 -18.88 -5.62 4.93
C ALA A 298 -19.53 -4.61 3.98
N MET A 299 -19.45 -3.32 4.28
CA MET A 299 -20.07 -2.24 3.50
C MET A 299 -19.21 -1.79 2.31
N ILE A 300 -17.87 -1.80 2.44
CA ILE A 300 -16.98 -1.23 1.42
C ILE A 300 -16.01 -2.25 0.81
N GLY A 301 -15.60 -3.29 1.57
CA GLY A 301 -14.67 -4.31 1.14
C GLY A 301 -13.21 -4.07 1.56
N ASP A 302 -12.90 -2.94 2.18
CA ASP A 302 -11.56 -2.67 2.71
C ASP A 302 -11.28 -3.57 3.92
N LEU A 303 -10.06 -4.09 4.00
CA LEU A 303 -9.71 -5.10 4.99
C LEU A 303 -9.27 -4.46 6.32
N PRO A 304 -9.63 -5.07 7.47
CA PRO A 304 -9.26 -4.53 8.77
C PRO A 304 -7.76 -4.72 9.05
N PRO A 305 -7.11 -3.77 9.76
CA PRO A 305 -5.71 -3.86 10.16
C PRO A 305 -5.49 -4.69 11.43
N ARG A 306 -6.55 -5.06 12.15
CA ARG A 306 -6.50 -5.78 13.43
C ARG A 306 -6.71 -7.27 13.23
N ARG A 307 -5.88 -8.10 13.86
CA ARG A 307 -5.96 -9.57 13.82
C ARG A 307 -7.29 -10.10 14.37
N SER A 308 -7.78 -9.51 15.46
CA SER A 308 -9.06 -9.91 16.08
C SER A 308 -10.27 -9.74 15.17
N ALA A 309 -10.25 -8.76 14.28
CA ALA A 309 -11.32 -8.57 13.30
C ALA A 309 -11.38 -9.70 12.25
N TRP A 310 -10.26 -10.40 12.01
CA TRP A 310 -10.18 -11.54 11.09
C TRP A 310 -10.70 -12.85 11.68
N GLU A 311 -10.98 -12.89 12.98
CA GLU A 311 -11.60 -14.05 13.63
C GLU A 311 -13.10 -14.14 13.34
N HIS A 312 -13.69 -13.07 12.84
CA HIS A 312 -15.10 -13.08 12.47
C HIS A 312 -15.34 -13.98 11.25
N PRO A 313 -16.42 -14.82 11.28
CA PRO A 313 -16.71 -15.80 10.22
C PRO A 313 -16.71 -15.22 8.79
N SER A 314 -17.16 -13.98 8.60
CA SER A 314 -17.18 -13.34 7.27
C SER A 314 -15.80 -13.15 6.63
N LEU A 315 -14.72 -13.15 7.45
CA LEU A 315 -13.34 -13.06 6.99
C LEU A 315 -12.59 -14.38 7.20
N ALA A 316 -12.80 -15.05 8.35
CA ALA A 316 -12.15 -16.30 8.68
C ALA A 316 -12.50 -17.43 7.70
N ASP A 317 -13.76 -17.49 7.29
CA ASP A 317 -14.27 -18.52 6.37
C ASP A 317 -14.15 -18.11 4.88
N ASP A 318 -13.75 -16.86 4.60
CA ASP A 318 -13.62 -16.39 3.23
C ASP A 318 -12.28 -16.82 2.60
N GLU A 319 -12.32 -17.79 1.70
CA GLU A 319 -11.15 -18.31 0.98
C GLU A 319 -10.38 -17.17 0.25
N LEU A 320 -11.09 -16.19 -0.31
CA LEU A 320 -10.46 -15.09 -1.06
C LEU A 320 -9.74 -14.09 -0.15
N SER A 321 -10.28 -13.84 1.02
CA SER A 321 -9.65 -12.94 2.01
C SER A 321 -8.48 -13.60 2.72
N ARG A 322 -8.42 -14.92 2.81
CA ARG A 322 -7.36 -15.66 3.51
C ARG A 322 -5.96 -15.34 2.96
N ALA A 323 -5.81 -15.26 1.63
CA ALA A 323 -4.53 -14.91 1.03
C ALA A 323 -4.05 -13.49 1.40
N PHE A 324 -4.99 -12.57 1.61
CA PHE A 324 -4.67 -11.22 2.11
C PHE A 324 -4.18 -11.27 3.56
N ARG A 325 -4.84 -12.04 4.44
CA ARG A 325 -4.36 -12.25 5.81
C ARG A 325 -2.93 -12.79 5.83
N ASP A 326 -2.66 -13.80 5.02
CA ASP A 326 -1.32 -14.39 4.90
C ASP A 326 -0.30 -13.37 4.35
N GLN A 327 -0.70 -12.52 3.40
CA GLN A 327 0.15 -11.48 2.85
C GLN A 327 0.47 -10.39 3.88
N LEU A 328 -0.49 -10.01 4.74
CA LEU A 328 -0.32 -8.97 5.75
C LEU A 328 0.74 -9.30 6.80
N GLU A 329 1.01 -10.58 7.05
CA GLU A 329 2.13 -11.00 7.92
C GLU A 329 3.53 -10.73 7.30
N ARG A 330 3.57 -10.43 6.00
CA ARG A 330 4.81 -10.23 5.22
C ARG A 330 4.87 -8.89 4.51
N VAL A 331 4.09 -7.90 4.95
CA VAL A 331 4.16 -6.56 4.35
C VAL A 331 5.36 -5.79 4.87
N ARG A 332 5.91 -4.93 4.02
CA ARG A 332 6.98 -4.01 4.37
C ARG A 332 6.55 -2.57 4.08
N PRO A 333 6.84 -1.63 4.99
CA PRO A 333 6.55 -0.21 4.77
C PRO A 333 7.48 0.37 3.69
N THR A 334 7.05 1.46 3.10
CA THR A 334 7.88 2.31 2.25
C THR A 334 8.85 3.14 3.11
N PRO A 335 9.92 3.70 2.53
CA PRO A 335 10.75 4.69 3.22
C PRO A 335 9.91 5.84 3.81
N LYS A 336 10.15 6.15 5.08
CA LYS A 336 9.39 7.16 5.84
C LYS A 336 10.02 8.54 5.70
N VAL A 337 10.07 9.03 4.49
CA VAL A 337 10.64 10.37 4.17
C VAL A 337 9.57 11.29 3.59
N LEU A 338 9.65 12.56 3.95
CA LEU A 338 8.78 13.63 3.44
C LEU A 338 8.67 13.64 1.91
N GLU A 339 9.76 13.31 1.24
CA GLU A 339 9.89 13.37 -0.21
C GLU A 339 9.38 12.11 -0.94
N TRP A 340 8.81 11.13 -0.23
CA TRP A 340 8.50 9.82 -0.77
C TRP A 340 7.60 9.86 -2.02
N GLU A 341 6.54 10.64 -2.01
CA GLU A 341 5.63 10.75 -3.16
C GLU A 341 6.35 11.22 -4.44
N ARG A 342 7.32 12.10 -4.31
CA ARG A 342 8.15 12.55 -5.44
C ARG A 342 9.11 11.46 -5.90
N ILE A 343 9.72 10.74 -4.95
CA ILE A 343 10.67 9.66 -5.23
C ILE A 343 9.98 8.52 -5.98
N VAL A 344 8.81 8.10 -5.51
CA VAL A 344 8.09 6.98 -6.12
C VAL A 344 7.60 7.31 -7.53
N GLN A 345 7.26 8.57 -7.83
CA GLN A 345 6.93 9.00 -9.18
C GLN A 345 8.14 8.96 -10.12
N GLU A 346 9.33 9.38 -9.67
CA GLU A 346 10.56 9.24 -10.45
C GLU A 346 10.91 7.76 -10.70
N MET A 347 10.73 6.90 -9.71
CA MET A 347 10.90 5.44 -9.84
C MET A 347 9.95 4.89 -10.91
N ARG A 348 8.66 5.24 -10.86
CA ARG A 348 7.67 4.81 -11.85
C ARG A 348 8.04 5.23 -13.27
N ILE A 349 8.43 6.51 -13.43
CA ILE A 349 8.84 7.05 -14.74
C ILE A 349 10.08 6.33 -15.27
N ALA A 350 11.10 6.11 -14.44
CA ALA A 350 12.31 5.40 -14.82
C ALA A 350 12.00 3.96 -15.26
N THR A 351 11.17 3.27 -14.50
CA THR A 351 10.76 1.89 -14.78
C THR A 351 9.95 1.80 -16.07
N GLU A 352 9.01 2.72 -16.31
CA GLU A 352 8.22 2.78 -17.54
C GLU A 352 9.13 2.97 -18.77
N ARG A 353 10.16 3.82 -18.68
CA ARG A 353 11.13 4.01 -19.76
C ARG A 353 11.88 2.71 -20.11
N VAL A 354 12.28 1.95 -19.09
CA VAL A 354 12.93 0.64 -19.29
C VAL A 354 11.96 -0.33 -19.97
N VAL A 355 10.76 -0.49 -19.45
CA VAL A 355 9.74 -1.42 -19.98
C VAL A 355 9.36 -1.10 -21.43
N ARG A 356 9.24 0.18 -21.78
CA ARG A 356 8.94 0.60 -23.16
C ARG A 356 10.15 0.48 -24.11
N GLY A 357 11.33 0.10 -23.60
CA GLY A 357 12.56 -0.02 -24.38
C GLY A 357 13.19 1.32 -24.75
N GLY A 358 12.75 2.42 -24.14
CA GLY A 358 13.28 3.77 -24.41
C GLY A 358 14.64 4.03 -23.75
N GLN A 359 15.04 3.20 -22.78
CA GLN A 359 16.30 3.39 -22.06
C GLN A 359 16.84 2.06 -21.47
N PRO A 360 18.16 1.78 -21.61
CA PRO A 360 18.78 0.66 -20.90
C PRO A 360 18.67 0.80 -19.39
N GLN A 361 18.43 -0.32 -18.68
CA GLN A 361 18.24 -0.37 -17.25
C GLN A 361 19.35 0.37 -16.46
N ASP A 362 20.61 0.11 -16.76
CA ASP A 362 21.74 0.73 -16.07
C ASP A 362 21.75 2.25 -16.16
N ARG A 363 21.36 2.80 -17.31
CA ARG A 363 21.26 4.23 -17.48
C ARG A 363 20.07 4.79 -16.73
N ALA A 364 18.91 4.14 -16.81
CA ALA A 364 17.71 4.56 -16.12
C ALA A 364 17.92 4.62 -14.59
N LEU A 365 18.58 3.63 -14.01
CA LEU A 365 18.84 3.56 -12.58
C LEU A 365 19.89 4.60 -12.10
N ARG A 366 20.93 4.86 -12.91
CA ARG A 366 21.85 5.98 -12.59
C ARG A 366 21.16 7.33 -12.59
N GLU A 367 20.32 7.58 -13.58
CA GLU A 367 19.54 8.83 -13.67
C GLU A 367 18.49 8.92 -12.54
N LEU A 368 17.89 7.81 -12.15
CA LEU A 368 16.97 7.75 -11.02
C LEU A 368 17.66 8.11 -9.71
N ASP A 369 18.79 7.48 -9.39
CA ASP A 369 19.57 7.82 -8.18
C ASP A 369 19.98 9.31 -8.18
N ALA A 370 20.43 9.85 -9.30
CA ALA A 370 20.80 11.26 -9.39
C ALA A 370 19.61 12.20 -9.13
N ARG A 371 18.42 11.87 -9.63
CA ARG A 371 17.20 12.64 -9.37
C ARG A 371 16.74 12.52 -7.92
N VAL A 372 16.78 11.32 -7.37
CA VAL A 372 16.41 11.08 -5.96
C VAL A 372 17.41 11.79 -5.04
N ASP A 373 18.70 11.77 -5.34
CA ASP A 373 19.72 12.52 -4.59
C ASP A 373 19.47 14.04 -4.63
N ALA A 374 18.98 14.57 -5.76
CA ALA A 374 18.58 15.97 -5.87
C ALA A 374 17.31 16.29 -5.07
N ILE A 375 16.32 15.37 -5.08
CA ILE A 375 15.11 15.50 -4.25
C ILE A 375 15.46 15.54 -2.76
N LEU A 376 16.41 14.71 -2.33
CA LEU A 376 16.83 14.56 -0.93
C LEU A 376 17.93 15.56 -0.51
N GLU A 377 18.35 16.50 -1.37
CA GLU A 377 19.44 17.41 -1.09
C GLU A 377 19.22 18.24 0.18
N LYS A 378 18.02 18.82 0.35
CA LYS A 378 17.68 19.61 1.53
C LYS A 378 17.68 18.74 2.80
N ARG A 379 17.11 17.53 2.74
CA ARG A 379 17.10 16.57 3.85
C ARG A 379 18.54 16.22 4.28
N ARG A 380 19.40 15.92 3.33
CA ARG A 380 20.82 15.61 3.56
C ARG A 380 21.56 16.78 4.23
N TRP A 381 21.36 18.00 3.72
CA TRP A 381 21.96 19.20 4.32
C TRP A 381 21.50 19.41 5.77
N MET A 382 20.23 19.23 6.06
CA MET A 382 19.69 19.31 7.43
C MET A 382 20.30 18.27 8.33
N TYR A 383 20.37 17.02 7.89
CA TYR A 383 20.97 15.91 8.63
C TYR A 383 22.46 16.14 8.96
N GLU A 384 23.24 16.61 7.99
CA GLU A 384 24.66 16.92 8.17
C GLU A 384 24.86 18.06 9.18
N ARG A 385 24.05 19.10 9.09
CA ARG A 385 24.07 20.23 10.03
C ARG A 385 23.74 19.81 11.46
N ASP A 386 22.71 18.99 11.64
CA ASP A 386 22.28 18.56 12.96
C ASP A 386 23.30 17.60 13.59
N ARG A 387 23.95 16.76 12.80
CA ARG A 387 25.09 15.93 13.25
C ARG A 387 26.28 16.78 13.67
N ALA A 388 26.62 17.83 12.92
CA ALA A 388 27.70 18.74 13.29
C ALA A 388 27.41 19.45 14.62
N ALA A 389 26.18 19.94 14.80
CA ALA A 389 25.77 20.59 16.05
C ALA A 389 25.81 19.60 17.27
N GLN A 390 25.42 18.34 17.07
CA GLN A 390 25.52 17.32 18.11
C GLN A 390 26.98 16.96 18.47
N ALA A 391 27.86 16.89 17.46
CA ALA A 391 29.28 16.64 17.67
C ALA A 391 29.95 17.79 18.45
N ASP A 392 29.63 19.02 18.11
CA ASP A 392 30.12 20.22 18.82
C ASP A 392 29.63 20.25 20.29
N ALA A 393 28.36 19.92 20.51
CA ALA A 393 27.77 19.80 21.86
C ALA A 393 28.40 18.69 22.70
N ALA A 394 28.75 17.57 22.07
CA ALA A 394 29.39 16.43 22.74
C ALA A 394 30.89 16.72 23.03
N GLY A 395 31.58 17.41 22.17
CA GLY A 395 32.99 17.84 22.37
C GLY A 395 33.18 19.02 23.35
N ALA A 396 32.09 19.72 23.68
CA ALA A 396 32.09 20.85 24.63
C ALA A 396 31.78 20.45 26.09
N ARG A 397 31.62 19.14 26.39
CA ARG A 397 31.49 18.66 27.77
C ARG A 397 32.87 18.41 28.36
N PRO A 398 33.27 19.15 29.44
CA PRO A 398 34.59 19.04 30.07
C PRO A 398 34.78 17.71 30.79
#